data_507c751b70461cab03401fdb576102a7
#
_entry.id   507c751b70461cab03401fdb576102a7
#
_cell.length_a   1.000
_cell.length_b   1.000
_cell.length_c   1.000
_cell.angle_alpha   90.00
_cell.angle_beta   90.00
_cell.angle_gamma   90.00
#
_symmetry.space_group_name_H-M   'P 1'
#
loop_
_entity.id
_entity.type
_entity.pdbx_description
1 polymer ?
#
loop_
_entity_poly.entity_id
_entity_poly.type
_entity_poly.pdbx_seq_one_letter_code
_entity_poly.pdbx_strand_id
1 'polypeptide(L)'
;KAYRNIYKSTKLNHPWIELDDKEFLIQLGGYKKDRKNQTEGLTLAGLLMFGKFRSILDGVPNYLVDYQEQTENAEDRWIDRITTDGTWSGNLFEFSQKVYRKLTSELKVPFKLKDSFQRIDESNIHEAIREALINTLIHANYNGRIGIQVVKHPKGFSFRNPGLLRVSKIDAFKGGYSDCRNKTLQKMFQYIGMGEQAGSGFPKMLRAWMEQHWQYPYLEENTQLETTMLFMPTISLFPKEIQDSLEELFGKNYVNLDKNERLALILAFVESDISNIRLSDVGAIHPADTSKILRKLVDKQLLISDGIGRGMKYYINKNFNATVGKPLETVGKPLEQEIVILDYLKEHNKITTSDVKRLFNLKDSRSVEILRKMVGKKLINKLGSGRNTYYGVNND
;
A
#
# COMPACT_ATOMS: atom_id res chain seq x y z
N LYS A 1 31.99 8.33 13.12
CA LYS A 1 32.82 7.60 12.13
C LYS A 1 31.99 6.97 11.00
N ALA A 2 31.00 6.08 11.26
CA ALA A 2 30.23 5.38 10.23
C ALA A 2 29.53 6.33 9.25
N TYR A 3 28.82 7.34 9.74
CA TYR A 3 28.18 8.35 8.90
C TYR A 3 29.20 9.08 8.00
N ARG A 4 30.34 9.51 8.56
CA ARG A 4 31.41 10.20 7.80
C ARG A 4 32.01 9.30 6.71
N ASN A 5 32.13 8.00 6.95
CA ASN A 5 32.60 7.06 5.93
C ASN A 5 31.63 6.97 4.75
N ILE A 6 30.30 6.90 5.01
CA ILE A 6 29.30 6.92 3.95
C ILE A 6 29.31 8.28 3.24
N TYR A 7 29.45 9.39 3.98
CA TYR A 7 29.57 10.71 3.39
C TYR A 7 30.75 10.81 2.42
N LYS A 8 31.92 10.30 2.81
CA LYS A 8 33.12 10.25 1.96
C LYS A 8 32.89 9.47 0.65
N SER A 9 32.24 8.32 0.73
CA SER A 9 31.93 7.51 -0.45
C SER A 9 30.89 8.15 -1.36
N THR A 10 29.94 8.90 -0.80
CA THR A 10 28.85 9.55 -1.56
C THR A 10 29.29 10.90 -2.15
N LYS A 11 30.16 11.62 -1.49
CA LYS A 11 30.60 12.99 -1.83
C LYS A 11 32.12 13.06 -1.95
N LEU A 12 32.65 12.41 -2.98
CA LEU A 12 34.09 12.40 -3.25
C LEU A 12 34.64 13.83 -3.33
N ASN A 13 35.77 14.09 -2.68
CA ASN A 13 36.48 15.38 -2.64
C ASN A 13 35.69 16.56 -2.08
N HIS A 14 34.65 16.31 -1.27
CA HIS A 14 33.92 17.42 -0.64
C HIS A 14 34.74 18.04 0.49
N PRO A 15 34.83 19.41 0.60
CA PRO A 15 35.67 20.10 1.59
C PRO A 15 35.38 19.71 3.04
N TRP A 16 34.15 19.31 3.36
CA TRP A 16 33.78 18.93 4.73
C TRP A 16 34.41 17.61 5.21
N ILE A 17 35.02 16.85 4.32
CA ILE A 17 35.67 15.58 4.66
C ILE A 17 36.86 15.80 5.61
N GLU A 18 37.58 16.93 5.45
CA GLU A 18 38.78 17.27 6.21
C GLU A 18 38.47 18.03 7.51
N LEU A 19 37.22 18.43 7.74
CA LEU A 19 36.83 19.12 8.97
C LEU A 19 36.94 18.20 10.21
N ASP A 20 37.18 18.77 11.36
CA ASP A 20 37.05 18.03 12.62
C ASP A 20 35.60 17.59 12.89
N ASP A 21 35.38 16.79 13.93
CA ASP A 21 34.04 16.22 14.19
C ASP A 21 33.01 17.30 14.58
N LYS A 22 33.40 18.34 15.29
CA LYS A 22 32.53 19.42 15.72
C LYS A 22 32.15 20.32 14.54
N GLU A 23 33.14 20.72 13.75
CA GLU A 23 32.91 21.54 12.55
C GLU A 23 32.06 20.78 11.52
N PHE A 24 32.33 19.49 11.30
CA PHE A 24 31.53 18.65 10.43
C PHE A 24 30.06 18.59 10.90
N LEU A 25 29.81 18.41 12.20
CA LEU A 25 28.47 18.45 12.76
C LEU A 25 27.79 19.80 12.61
N ILE A 26 28.53 20.90 12.72
CA ILE A 26 28.02 22.28 12.48
C ILE A 26 27.55 22.40 11.03
N GLN A 27 28.37 21.97 10.07
CA GLN A 27 28.04 22.03 8.65
C GLN A 27 26.82 21.15 8.31
N LEU A 28 26.67 19.99 8.95
CA LEU A 28 25.49 19.15 8.82
C LEU A 28 24.23 19.76 9.46
N GLY A 29 24.37 20.81 10.29
CA GLY A 29 23.27 21.35 11.09
C GLY A 29 22.98 20.54 12.35
N GLY A 30 23.84 19.60 12.71
CA GLY A 30 23.72 18.74 13.90
C GLY A 30 24.22 19.36 15.18
N TYR A 31 25.01 20.42 15.09
CA TYR A 31 25.54 21.17 16.21
C TYR A 31 25.40 22.68 15.98
N LYS A 32 25.11 23.45 17.04
CA LYS A 32 24.87 24.88 16.92
C LYS A 32 25.42 25.61 18.16
N LYS A 33 25.95 26.80 17.93
CA LYS A 33 26.25 27.76 19.00
C LYS A 33 25.10 28.79 19.06
N ASP A 34 24.46 28.89 20.21
CA ASP A 34 23.49 29.95 20.48
C ASP A 34 24.28 31.24 20.88
N ARG A 35 24.24 32.21 19.97
CA ARG A 35 24.96 33.48 20.17
C ARG A 35 24.37 34.35 21.27
N LYS A 36 23.06 34.16 21.59
CA LYS A 36 22.40 34.96 22.64
C LYS A 36 22.78 34.47 24.02
N ASN A 37 22.76 33.18 24.24
CA ASN A 37 22.98 32.56 25.54
C ASN A 37 24.43 32.06 25.73
N GLN A 38 25.28 32.23 24.71
CA GLN A 38 26.67 31.72 24.72
C GLN A 38 26.76 30.20 24.96
N THR A 39 25.65 29.48 24.82
CA THR A 39 25.61 28.03 24.94
C THR A 39 25.82 27.37 23.58
N GLU A 40 26.40 26.18 23.57
CA GLU A 40 26.56 25.38 22.37
C GLU A 40 26.22 23.91 22.62
N GLY A 41 25.72 23.22 21.60
CA GLY A 41 25.35 21.83 21.79
C GLY A 41 24.73 21.23 20.52
N LEU A 42 24.31 19.99 20.64
CA LEU A 42 23.58 19.30 19.55
C LEU A 42 22.24 19.99 19.30
N THR A 43 21.90 20.13 18.05
CA THR A 43 20.52 20.45 17.64
C THR A 43 19.63 19.21 17.84
N LEU A 44 18.30 19.39 17.82
CA LEU A 44 17.39 18.25 17.85
C LEU A 44 17.71 17.23 16.75
N ALA A 45 18.02 17.69 15.54
CA ALA A 45 18.42 16.81 14.45
C ALA A 45 19.73 16.06 14.74
N GLY A 46 20.72 16.74 15.28
CA GLY A 46 21.98 16.12 15.69
C GLY A 46 21.81 15.10 16.80
N LEU A 47 20.97 15.43 17.78
CA LEU A 47 20.64 14.53 18.89
C LEU A 47 19.93 13.27 18.40
N LEU A 48 18.87 13.41 17.58
CA LEU A 48 18.14 12.29 17.00
C LEU A 48 19.00 11.42 16.09
N MET A 49 19.90 12.05 15.31
CA MET A 49 20.72 11.35 14.31
C MET A 49 21.91 10.61 14.92
N PHE A 50 22.52 11.15 15.99
CA PHE A 50 23.80 10.66 16.51
C PHE A 50 23.85 10.46 18.04
N GLY A 51 22.79 10.86 18.74
CA GLY A 51 22.72 10.73 20.20
C GLY A 51 22.67 9.28 20.66
N LYS A 52 22.97 9.06 21.94
CA LYS A 52 22.65 7.81 22.61
C LYS A 52 21.20 7.86 23.09
N PHE A 53 20.55 6.72 23.18
CA PHE A 53 19.13 6.61 23.53
C PHE A 53 18.75 7.42 24.77
N ARG A 54 19.53 7.31 25.85
CA ARG A 54 19.26 8.08 27.07
C ARG A 54 19.28 9.59 26.83
N SER A 55 20.31 10.09 26.14
CA SER A 55 20.38 11.52 25.80
C SER A 55 19.26 11.98 24.87
N ILE A 56 18.79 11.10 23.98
CA ILE A 56 17.63 11.41 23.14
C ILE A 56 16.38 11.57 24.01
N LEU A 57 16.16 10.70 24.99
CA LEU A 57 15.02 10.80 25.92
C LEU A 57 15.06 12.07 26.77
N ASP A 58 16.23 12.58 27.12
CA ASP A 58 16.37 13.85 27.86
C ASP A 58 15.84 15.04 27.00
N GLY A 59 16.01 15.00 25.68
CA GLY A 59 15.52 16.03 24.77
C GLY A 59 14.15 15.73 24.14
N VAL A 60 13.76 14.46 24.05
CA VAL A 60 12.53 13.96 23.42
C VAL A 60 11.96 12.82 24.27
N PRO A 61 11.22 13.13 25.34
CA PRO A 61 10.79 12.12 26.32
C PRO A 61 9.95 10.98 25.76
N ASN A 62 9.18 11.21 24.68
CA ASN A 62 8.34 10.21 24.04
C ASN A 62 9.03 9.50 22.86
N TYR A 63 10.33 9.66 22.69
CA TYR A 63 11.06 9.04 21.59
C TYR A 63 10.97 7.52 21.65
N LEU A 64 10.45 6.94 20.57
CA LEU A 64 10.40 5.50 20.38
C LEU A 64 10.53 5.19 18.90
N VAL A 65 11.40 4.25 18.56
CA VAL A 65 11.49 3.62 17.23
C VAL A 65 11.39 2.12 17.38
N ASP A 66 10.55 1.50 16.59
CA ASP A 66 10.23 0.08 16.66
C ASP A 66 10.13 -0.51 15.25
N TYR A 67 10.89 -1.55 14.97
CA TYR A 67 10.76 -2.39 13.80
C TYR A 67 10.30 -3.76 14.22
N GLN A 68 9.38 -4.33 13.48
CA GLN A 68 8.84 -5.67 13.68
C GLN A 68 8.80 -6.43 12.36
N GLU A 69 9.13 -7.71 12.39
CA GLU A 69 8.88 -8.64 11.30
C GLU A 69 7.81 -9.63 11.74
N GLN A 70 6.71 -9.68 11.00
CA GLN A 70 5.55 -10.51 11.31
C GLN A 70 5.48 -11.72 10.37
N THR A 71 4.89 -12.81 10.84
CA THR A 71 4.57 -14.02 10.08
C THR A 71 3.08 -14.11 9.78
N GLU A 72 2.67 -15.06 8.92
CA GLU A 72 1.25 -15.38 8.68
C GLU A 72 0.59 -16.05 9.89
N ASN A 73 1.36 -16.61 10.81
CA ASN A 73 0.83 -17.21 12.03
C ASN A 73 0.39 -16.10 13.00
N ALA A 74 -0.91 -15.98 13.23
CA ALA A 74 -1.50 -14.97 14.11
C ALA A 74 -1.13 -15.13 15.61
N GLU A 75 -0.60 -16.29 16.02
CA GLU A 75 -0.15 -16.54 17.38
C GLU A 75 1.18 -15.86 17.69
N ASP A 76 2.02 -15.64 16.66
CA ASP A 76 3.30 -14.99 16.80
C ASP A 76 3.16 -13.47 16.65
N ARG A 77 3.53 -12.73 17.69
CA ARG A 77 3.50 -11.25 17.61
C ARG A 77 4.52 -10.71 16.63
N TRP A 78 5.70 -11.30 16.57
CA TRP A 78 6.80 -11.02 15.65
C TRP A 78 7.83 -12.14 15.69
N ILE A 79 8.53 -12.34 14.60
CA ILE A 79 9.67 -13.28 14.50
C ILE A 79 11.01 -12.56 14.65
N ASP A 80 11.03 -11.25 14.42
CA ASP A 80 12.20 -10.40 14.62
C ASP A 80 11.76 -8.99 15.04
N ARG A 81 12.59 -8.32 15.85
CA ARG A 81 12.29 -6.98 16.34
C ARG A 81 13.56 -6.16 16.59
N ILE A 82 13.52 -4.86 16.25
CA ILE A 82 14.52 -3.87 16.61
C ILE A 82 13.82 -2.75 17.37
N THR A 83 14.11 -2.63 18.65
CA THR A 83 13.60 -1.56 19.51
C THR A 83 14.74 -0.94 20.32
N THR A 84 14.45 0.10 21.09
CA THR A 84 15.43 0.79 21.94
C THR A 84 15.68 0.04 23.26
N ASP A 85 16.27 -1.13 23.17
CA ASP A 85 16.54 -2.06 24.28
C ASP A 85 17.91 -1.89 24.95
N GLY A 86 18.72 -0.93 24.49
CA GLY A 86 20.07 -0.66 24.98
C GLY A 86 21.18 -1.48 24.31
N THR A 87 20.89 -2.40 23.41
CA THR A 87 21.90 -3.18 22.66
C THR A 87 22.59 -2.37 21.56
N TRP A 88 22.04 -1.21 21.23
CA TRP A 88 22.52 -0.29 20.20
C TRP A 88 22.27 1.18 20.62
N SER A 89 22.75 2.13 19.83
CA SER A 89 22.68 3.56 20.18
C SER A 89 21.27 4.13 20.34
N GLY A 90 20.26 3.53 19.70
CA GLY A 90 18.88 4.02 19.69
C GLY A 90 18.64 5.21 18.76
N ASN A 91 19.63 5.71 18.05
CA ASN A 91 19.50 6.88 17.17
C ASN A 91 18.97 6.54 15.77
N LEU A 92 18.51 7.55 15.04
CA LEU A 92 17.90 7.39 13.73
C LEU A 92 18.86 6.89 12.64
N PHE A 93 20.14 7.28 12.72
CA PHE A 93 21.13 6.82 11.75
C PHE A 93 21.31 5.30 11.85
N GLU A 94 21.56 4.77 13.03
CA GLU A 94 21.75 3.33 13.23
C GLU A 94 20.44 2.56 12.99
N PHE A 95 19.29 3.11 13.44
CA PHE A 95 17.98 2.54 13.17
C PHE A 95 17.75 2.38 11.66
N SER A 96 17.95 3.46 10.89
CA SER A 96 17.74 3.41 9.43
C SER A 96 18.60 2.36 8.73
N GLN A 97 19.87 2.20 9.15
CA GLN A 97 20.78 1.20 8.59
C GLN A 97 20.35 -0.24 8.92
N LYS A 98 19.99 -0.48 10.18
CA LYS A 98 19.55 -1.82 10.65
C LYS A 98 18.24 -2.22 9.98
N VAL A 99 17.24 -1.32 10.00
CA VAL A 99 15.91 -1.60 9.46
C VAL A 99 15.93 -1.75 7.94
N TYR A 100 16.66 -0.90 7.22
CA TYR A 100 16.78 -1.04 5.77
C TYR A 100 17.33 -2.42 5.36
N ARG A 101 18.37 -2.90 6.03
CA ARG A 101 18.91 -4.25 5.77
C ARG A 101 17.87 -5.35 6.01
N LYS A 102 17.08 -5.25 7.10
CA LYS A 102 16.02 -6.22 7.40
C LYS A 102 14.87 -6.17 6.39
N LEU A 103 14.45 -4.99 5.98
CA LEU A 103 13.39 -4.83 4.97
C LEU A 103 13.80 -5.40 3.61
N THR A 104 15.09 -5.36 3.27
CA THR A 104 15.59 -5.76 1.94
C THR A 104 16.22 -7.13 1.87
N SER A 105 16.51 -7.79 3.02
CA SER A 105 17.31 -9.03 3.08
C SER A 105 16.73 -10.22 2.32
N GLU A 106 15.42 -10.29 2.08
CA GLU A 106 14.75 -11.42 1.44
C GLU A 106 13.83 -11.01 0.28
N LEU A 107 14.07 -9.82 -0.27
CA LEU A 107 13.28 -9.33 -1.38
C LEU A 107 13.57 -10.16 -2.64
N LYS A 108 12.62 -11.01 -3.02
CA LYS A 108 12.64 -11.74 -4.29
C LYS A 108 12.25 -10.79 -5.43
N VAL A 109 13.17 -9.94 -5.85
CA VAL A 109 12.95 -9.03 -6.99
C VAL A 109 13.58 -9.64 -8.22
N PRO A 110 12.90 -9.65 -9.39
CA PRO A 110 13.48 -10.15 -10.63
C PRO A 110 14.78 -9.41 -10.95
N PHE A 111 15.78 -10.17 -11.25
CA PHE A 111 17.13 -9.69 -11.54
C PHE A 111 17.12 -8.89 -12.85
N LYS A 112 17.59 -7.63 -12.84
CA LYS A 112 17.82 -6.85 -14.05
C LYS A 112 19.33 -6.67 -14.26
N LEU A 113 19.82 -7.07 -15.43
CA LEU A 113 21.17 -6.72 -15.89
C LEU A 113 21.10 -5.37 -16.61
N LYS A 114 22.05 -4.48 -16.36
CA LYS A 114 22.32 -3.35 -17.29
C LYS A 114 22.89 -3.89 -18.59
N ASP A 115 22.70 -3.14 -19.69
CA ASP A 115 23.26 -3.44 -21.01
C ASP A 115 24.80 -3.65 -21.02
N SER A 116 25.48 -3.28 -19.94
CA SER A 116 26.94 -3.40 -19.72
C SER A 116 27.36 -4.63 -18.91
N PHE A 117 26.51 -5.63 -18.69
CA PHE A 117 26.76 -6.80 -17.81
C PHE A 117 27.11 -6.44 -16.35
N GLN A 118 26.94 -5.20 -15.93
CA GLN A 118 27.12 -4.80 -14.54
C GLN A 118 25.88 -5.15 -13.71
N ARG A 119 26.12 -5.82 -12.60
CA ARG A 119 25.10 -6.14 -11.60
C ARG A 119 24.54 -4.85 -11.03
N ILE A 120 23.22 -4.69 -11.05
CA ILE A 120 22.54 -3.62 -10.31
C ILE A 120 22.26 -4.18 -8.92
N ASP A 121 23.01 -3.73 -7.93
CA ASP A 121 22.85 -4.17 -6.54
C ASP A 121 21.58 -3.58 -5.88
N GLU A 122 21.06 -2.46 -6.37
CA GLU A 122 19.80 -1.87 -5.93
C GLU A 122 18.77 -1.81 -7.06
N SER A 123 17.62 -2.44 -6.85
CA SER A 123 16.45 -2.32 -7.75
C SER A 123 15.60 -1.12 -7.36
N ASN A 124 14.68 -0.68 -8.25
CA ASN A 124 13.70 0.38 -7.98
C ASN A 124 12.89 0.10 -6.70
N ILE A 125 12.70 -1.19 -6.32
CA ILE A 125 12.01 -1.59 -5.09
C ILE A 125 12.85 -1.28 -3.85
N HIS A 126 14.15 -1.53 -3.89
CA HIS A 126 15.06 -1.18 -2.80
C HIS A 126 15.09 0.34 -2.57
N GLU A 127 15.13 1.13 -3.64
CA GLU A 127 15.03 2.59 -3.56
C GLU A 127 13.69 3.04 -2.98
N ALA A 128 12.58 2.43 -3.41
CA ALA A 128 11.25 2.77 -2.91
C ALA A 128 11.10 2.47 -1.40
N ILE A 129 11.61 1.34 -0.93
CA ILE A 129 11.61 0.97 0.50
C ILE A 129 12.50 1.92 1.30
N ARG A 130 13.69 2.26 0.79
CA ARG A 130 14.57 3.23 1.42
C ARG A 130 13.89 4.58 1.55
N GLU A 131 13.27 5.08 0.49
CA GLU A 131 12.54 6.35 0.48
C GLU A 131 11.37 6.33 1.48
N ALA A 132 10.59 5.25 1.53
CA ALA A 132 9.50 5.10 2.50
C ALA A 132 10.02 5.15 3.95
N LEU A 133 11.10 4.44 4.25
CA LEU A 133 11.73 4.45 5.57
C LEU A 133 12.21 5.86 5.94
N ILE A 134 12.96 6.53 5.06
CA ILE A 134 13.48 7.86 5.35
C ILE A 134 12.35 8.88 5.48
N ASN A 135 11.32 8.83 4.64
CA ASN A 135 10.15 9.70 4.75
C ASN A 135 9.46 9.54 6.11
N THR A 136 9.35 8.32 6.61
CA THR A 136 8.79 8.04 7.94
C THR A 136 9.60 8.74 9.05
N LEU A 137 10.93 8.77 8.93
CA LEU A 137 11.80 9.42 9.91
C LEU A 137 11.75 10.95 9.80
N ILE A 138 11.81 11.51 8.59
CA ILE A 138 11.91 12.97 8.40
C ILE A 138 10.56 13.68 8.54
N HIS A 139 9.44 12.98 8.36
CA HIS A 139 8.11 13.54 8.55
C HIS A 139 7.52 13.33 9.95
N ALA A 140 8.17 12.56 10.82
CA ALA A 140 7.72 12.31 12.18
C ALA A 140 7.63 13.58 13.02
N ASN A 141 6.56 13.70 13.80
CA ASN A 141 6.45 14.67 14.90
C ASN A 141 7.05 14.08 16.16
N TYR A 142 8.32 14.36 16.42
CA TYR A 142 9.04 13.83 17.58
C TYR A 142 8.51 14.34 18.94
N ASN A 143 7.63 15.34 18.95
CA ASN A 143 6.89 15.76 20.15
C ASN A 143 5.55 15.01 20.32
N GLY A 144 5.23 14.09 19.41
CA GLY A 144 4.02 13.27 19.48
C GLY A 144 4.06 12.25 20.62
N ARG A 145 2.91 11.70 20.97
CA ARG A 145 2.76 10.68 22.03
C ARG A 145 3.09 9.27 21.59
N ILE A 146 3.06 9.03 20.28
CA ILE A 146 3.24 7.70 19.68
C ILE A 146 4.57 7.67 18.97
N GLY A 147 5.30 6.56 19.06
CA GLY A 147 6.56 6.36 18.38
C GLY A 147 6.44 6.00 16.89
N ILE A 148 7.58 5.97 16.23
CA ILE A 148 7.73 5.46 14.88
C ILE A 148 7.65 3.93 14.91
N GLN A 149 6.89 3.36 13.99
CA GLN A 149 6.81 1.91 13.82
C GLN A 149 6.97 1.54 12.34
N VAL A 150 7.83 0.58 12.10
CA VAL A 150 8.03 -0.03 10.78
C VAL A 150 7.76 -1.52 10.91
N VAL A 151 6.86 -2.06 10.08
CA VAL A 151 6.53 -3.49 10.14
C VAL A 151 6.72 -4.12 8.77
N LYS A 152 7.49 -5.20 8.74
CA LYS A 152 7.56 -6.11 7.59
C LYS A 152 6.51 -7.20 7.80
N HIS A 153 5.46 -7.14 6.98
CA HIS A 153 4.40 -8.13 6.96
C HIS A 153 4.66 -9.20 5.88
N PRO A 154 4.07 -10.38 5.96
CA PRO A 154 4.13 -11.38 4.90
C PRO A 154 3.63 -10.86 3.54
N LYS A 155 2.70 -9.90 3.57
CA LYS A 155 2.02 -9.34 2.39
C LYS A 155 2.34 -7.86 2.12
N GLY A 156 3.43 -7.32 2.69
CA GLY A 156 3.82 -5.93 2.46
C GLY A 156 4.58 -5.30 3.61
N PHE A 157 4.69 -3.99 3.55
CA PHE A 157 5.40 -3.17 4.53
C PHE A 157 4.50 -2.06 5.03
N SER A 158 4.51 -1.80 6.33
CA SER A 158 3.88 -0.60 6.90
C SER A 158 4.91 0.30 7.55
N PHE A 159 4.74 1.60 7.33
CA PHE A 159 5.59 2.67 7.84
C PHE A 159 4.69 3.68 8.53
N ARG A 160 4.71 3.72 9.85
CA ARG A 160 3.90 4.63 10.66
C ARG A 160 4.77 5.63 11.39
N ASN A 161 4.42 6.90 11.29
CA ASN A 161 5.05 7.97 12.06
C ASN A 161 4.01 8.83 12.79
N PRO A 162 4.36 9.41 13.93
CA PRO A 162 3.55 10.44 14.58
C PRO A 162 3.48 11.71 13.71
N GLY A 163 2.33 12.36 13.74
CA GLY A 163 2.00 13.57 12.97
C GLY A 163 1.15 13.25 11.72
N LEU A 164 0.18 14.13 11.47
CA LEU A 164 -0.66 14.07 10.26
C LEU A 164 0.11 14.62 9.05
N LEU A 165 -0.40 14.35 7.85
CA LEU A 165 0.14 14.91 6.62
C LEU A 165 0.09 16.44 6.65
N ARG A 166 1.12 17.09 6.11
CA ARG A 166 1.19 18.56 5.95
C ARG A 166 0.83 18.99 4.53
N VAL A 167 0.59 18.02 3.66
CA VAL A 167 0.12 18.19 2.29
C VAL A 167 -1.12 17.31 2.08
N SER A 168 -1.94 17.62 1.09
CA SER A 168 -3.06 16.73 0.78
C SER A 168 -2.58 15.36 0.30
N LYS A 169 -3.37 14.30 0.51
CA LYS A 169 -3.03 12.96 -0.03
C LYS A 169 -2.82 13.01 -1.54
N ILE A 170 -3.65 13.79 -2.25
CA ILE A 170 -3.56 13.94 -3.71
C ILE A 170 -2.21 14.55 -4.11
N ASP A 171 -1.76 15.60 -3.41
CA ASP A 171 -0.48 16.24 -3.71
C ASP A 171 0.71 15.34 -3.36
N ALA A 172 0.61 14.57 -2.26
CA ALA A 172 1.61 13.57 -1.90
C ALA A 172 1.78 12.53 -3.02
N PHE A 173 0.67 12.04 -3.61
CA PHE A 173 0.70 11.08 -4.71
C PHE A 173 1.17 11.67 -6.05
N LYS A 174 0.78 12.92 -6.35
CA LYS A 174 1.21 13.62 -7.58
C LYS A 174 2.69 13.99 -7.56
N GLY A 175 3.24 14.25 -6.37
CA GLY A 175 4.59 14.76 -6.21
C GLY A 175 4.74 16.23 -6.63
N GLY A 176 5.98 16.72 -6.61
CA GLY A 176 6.29 18.11 -6.97
C GLY A 176 6.22 19.10 -5.82
N TYR A 177 5.50 18.78 -4.75
CA TYR A 177 5.42 19.57 -3.51
C TYR A 177 5.67 18.72 -2.29
N SER A 178 6.49 19.22 -1.36
CA SER A 178 6.80 18.54 -0.10
C SER A 178 6.96 19.57 1.02
N ASP A 179 6.29 19.33 2.14
CA ASP A 179 6.49 20.07 3.39
C ASP A 179 7.10 19.15 4.45
N CYS A 180 8.43 18.99 4.38
CA CYS A 180 9.18 18.17 5.33
C CYS A 180 9.16 18.79 6.73
N ARG A 181 8.77 18.00 7.74
CA ARG A 181 8.72 18.45 9.13
C ARG A 181 10.12 18.66 9.73
N ASN A 182 11.07 17.78 9.39
CA ASN A 182 12.44 17.79 9.94
C ASN A 182 13.48 18.02 8.82
N LYS A 183 13.52 19.26 8.29
CA LYS A 183 14.37 19.63 7.15
C LYS A 183 15.87 19.35 7.37
N THR A 184 16.37 19.51 8.58
CA THR A 184 17.78 19.23 8.89
C THR A 184 18.07 17.74 8.86
N LEU A 185 17.19 16.88 9.38
CA LEU A 185 17.30 15.42 9.24
C LEU A 185 17.24 15.01 7.77
N GLN A 186 16.34 15.60 6.99
CA GLN A 186 16.24 15.34 5.53
C GLN A 186 17.59 15.60 4.85
N LYS A 187 18.21 16.76 5.10
CA LYS A 187 19.54 17.09 4.55
C LYS A 187 20.62 16.09 4.98
N MET A 188 20.61 15.69 6.25
CA MET A 188 21.56 14.69 6.76
C MET A 188 21.43 13.36 6.01
N PHE A 189 20.23 12.86 5.78
CA PHE A 189 20.00 11.64 4.99
C PHE A 189 20.39 11.81 3.52
N GLN A 190 20.09 12.97 2.93
CA GLN A 190 20.49 13.30 1.55
C GLN A 190 22.03 13.32 1.35
N TYR A 191 22.76 13.83 2.32
CA TYR A 191 24.22 13.88 2.25
C TYR A 191 24.89 12.50 2.19
N ILE A 192 24.23 11.47 2.70
CA ILE A 192 24.71 10.08 2.65
C ILE A 192 23.96 9.23 1.61
N GLY A 193 23.23 9.86 0.67
CA GLY A 193 22.55 9.17 -0.43
C GLY A 193 21.30 8.37 0.01
N MET A 194 20.78 8.59 1.22
CA MET A 194 19.62 7.86 1.74
C MET A 194 18.28 8.59 1.52
N GLY A 195 18.27 9.76 0.96
CA GLY A 195 17.04 10.52 0.67
C GLY A 195 17.16 11.27 -0.63
N GLU A 196 16.04 11.56 -1.28
CA GLU A 196 15.98 12.30 -2.53
C GLU A 196 15.63 13.78 -2.34
N GLN A 197 15.63 14.51 -3.47
CA GLN A 197 15.17 15.90 -3.48
C GLN A 197 13.64 15.95 -3.35
N ALA A 198 13.14 17.03 -2.76
CA ALA A 198 11.75 17.24 -2.40
C ALA A 198 10.74 16.89 -3.51
N GLY A 199 9.76 16.07 -3.18
CA GLY A 199 8.55 15.87 -3.96
C GLY A 199 8.60 14.77 -5.03
N SER A 200 9.67 14.01 -5.19
CA SER A 200 9.77 12.92 -6.17
C SER A 200 9.55 11.51 -5.58
N GLY A 201 9.61 11.36 -4.26
CA GLY A 201 9.64 10.06 -3.59
C GLY A 201 8.40 9.19 -3.82
N PHE A 202 7.21 9.74 -3.59
CA PHE A 202 5.96 8.99 -3.73
C PHE A 202 5.70 8.51 -5.17
N PRO A 203 5.80 9.36 -6.21
CA PRO A 203 5.67 8.91 -7.60
C PRO A 203 6.67 7.82 -8.01
N LYS A 204 7.88 7.84 -7.46
CA LYS A 204 8.87 6.77 -7.70
C LYS A 204 8.46 5.47 -7.02
N MET A 205 8.01 5.52 -5.75
CA MET A 205 7.49 4.35 -5.05
C MET A 205 6.34 3.70 -5.81
N LEU A 206 5.38 4.50 -6.30
CA LEU A 206 4.27 4.01 -7.11
C LEU A 206 4.77 3.30 -8.38
N ARG A 207 5.67 3.93 -9.14
CA ARG A 207 6.22 3.32 -10.36
C ARG A 207 6.92 2.00 -10.09
N ALA A 208 7.74 1.94 -9.03
CA ALA A 208 8.44 0.72 -8.65
C ALA A 208 7.47 -0.42 -8.33
N TRP A 209 6.38 -0.13 -7.62
CA TRP A 209 5.31 -1.10 -7.31
C TRP A 209 4.54 -1.54 -8.56
N MET A 210 4.19 -0.60 -9.42
CA MET A 210 3.54 -0.88 -10.71
C MET A 210 4.37 -1.80 -11.61
N GLU A 211 5.69 -1.62 -11.64
CA GLU A 211 6.60 -2.48 -12.40
C GLU A 211 6.58 -3.94 -11.92
N GLN A 212 6.31 -4.16 -10.64
CA GLN A 212 6.16 -5.50 -10.05
C GLN A 212 4.74 -6.06 -10.17
N HIS A 213 3.79 -5.28 -10.68
CA HIS A 213 2.37 -5.65 -10.72
C HIS A 213 1.78 -5.94 -9.33
N TRP A 214 2.25 -5.25 -8.31
CA TRP A 214 1.70 -5.29 -6.97
C TRP A 214 0.58 -4.26 -6.80
N GLN A 215 -0.27 -4.48 -5.79
CA GLN A 215 -1.29 -3.52 -5.38
C GLN A 215 -0.62 -2.21 -4.97
N TYR A 216 -1.30 -1.08 -5.21
CA TYR A 216 -0.69 0.23 -4.97
C TYR A 216 -0.48 0.52 -3.49
N PRO A 217 0.63 1.19 -3.15
CA PRO A 217 0.80 1.81 -1.85
C PRO A 217 -0.31 2.81 -1.55
N TYR A 218 -0.73 2.87 -0.29
CA TYR A 218 -1.73 3.83 0.16
C TYR A 218 -1.36 4.47 1.49
N LEU A 219 -1.90 5.68 1.71
CA LEU A 219 -1.71 6.47 2.93
C LEU A 219 -2.99 6.49 3.76
N GLU A 220 -2.83 6.22 5.06
CA GLU A 220 -3.89 6.36 6.05
C GLU A 220 -3.47 7.36 7.14
N GLU A 221 -4.45 8.15 7.62
CA GLU A 221 -4.29 9.04 8.75
C GLU A 221 -5.23 8.63 9.86
N ASN A 222 -4.68 8.50 11.06
CA ASN A 222 -5.49 8.36 12.27
C ASN A 222 -5.46 9.69 13.02
N THR A 223 -6.56 10.43 12.97
CA THR A 223 -6.69 11.75 13.60
C THR A 223 -6.74 11.70 15.12
N GLN A 224 -7.22 10.60 15.73
CA GLN A 224 -7.26 10.42 17.18
C GLN A 224 -5.86 10.17 17.76
N LEU A 225 -5.06 9.39 17.06
CA LEU A 225 -3.69 9.06 17.44
C LEU A 225 -2.68 10.06 16.86
N GLU A 226 -3.12 10.96 16.00
CA GLU A 226 -2.28 11.90 15.24
C GLU A 226 -1.13 11.19 14.54
N THR A 227 -1.43 10.14 13.78
CA THR A 227 -0.42 9.35 13.05
C THR A 227 -0.75 9.26 11.57
N THR A 228 0.29 9.14 10.76
CA THR A 228 0.23 8.79 9.34
C THR A 228 0.88 7.43 9.15
N MET A 229 0.22 6.57 8.36
CA MET A 229 0.73 5.25 7.96
C MET A 229 0.77 5.16 6.44
N LEU A 230 1.93 4.77 5.91
CA LEU A 230 2.09 4.31 4.55
C LEU A 230 2.09 2.77 4.56
N PHE A 231 1.19 2.16 3.82
CA PHE A 231 1.22 0.72 3.57
C PHE A 231 1.64 0.45 2.12
N MET A 232 2.57 -0.48 1.95
CA MET A 232 3.15 -0.87 0.65
C MET A 232 2.92 -2.38 0.46
N PRO A 233 1.79 -2.79 -0.15
CA PRO A 233 1.45 -4.21 -0.29
C PRO A 233 2.34 -4.90 -1.33
N THR A 234 2.76 -6.14 -1.06
CA THR A 234 3.48 -7.01 -2.02
C THR A 234 2.57 -8.08 -2.61
N ILE A 235 1.27 -7.81 -2.61
CA ILE A 235 0.23 -8.68 -3.16
C ILE A 235 0.11 -8.39 -4.65
N SER A 236 0.16 -9.45 -5.46
CA SER A 236 0.02 -9.31 -6.92
C SER A 236 -1.34 -8.72 -7.32
N LEU A 237 -1.33 -7.81 -8.29
CA LEU A 237 -2.52 -7.40 -9.02
C LEU A 237 -3.05 -8.52 -9.94
N PHE A 238 -2.21 -9.53 -10.20
CA PHE A 238 -2.50 -10.66 -11.08
C PHE A 238 -2.37 -11.98 -10.28
N PRO A 239 -3.29 -12.27 -9.32
CA PRO A 239 -3.26 -13.53 -8.58
C PRO A 239 -3.37 -14.71 -9.54
N LYS A 240 -2.54 -15.73 -9.34
CA LYS A 240 -2.46 -16.88 -10.25
C LYS A 240 -3.78 -17.61 -10.35
N GLU A 241 -4.48 -17.78 -9.25
CA GLU A 241 -5.77 -18.47 -9.17
C GLU A 241 -6.84 -17.78 -10.05
N ILE A 242 -6.79 -16.44 -10.13
CA ILE A 242 -7.71 -15.66 -10.96
C ILE A 242 -7.31 -15.74 -12.42
N GLN A 243 -5.99 -15.71 -12.71
CA GLN A 243 -5.52 -15.90 -14.07
C GLN A 243 -5.88 -17.29 -14.60
N ASP A 244 -5.68 -18.33 -13.80
CA ASP A 244 -6.05 -19.71 -14.14
C ASP A 244 -7.56 -19.82 -14.40
N SER A 245 -8.41 -19.19 -13.57
CA SER A 245 -9.87 -19.15 -13.78
C SER A 245 -10.29 -18.41 -15.06
N LEU A 246 -9.63 -17.31 -15.38
CA LEU A 246 -9.89 -16.53 -16.59
C LEU A 246 -9.35 -17.25 -17.84
N GLU A 247 -8.26 -17.98 -17.71
CA GLU A 247 -7.71 -18.81 -18.78
C GLU A 247 -8.62 -20.03 -19.05
N GLU A 248 -9.17 -20.65 -18.01
CA GLU A 248 -10.17 -21.71 -18.15
C GLU A 248 -11.44 -21.18 -18.85
N LEU A 249 -11.90 -19.97 -18.49
CA LEU A 249 -13.11 -19.37 -19.06
C LEU A 249 -12.92 -18.93 -20.53
N PHE A 250 -11.79 -18.33 -20.88
CA PHE A 250 -11.57 -17.66 -22.16
C PHE A 250 -10.53 -18.35 -23.07
N GLY A 251 -9.77 -19.30 -22.54
CA GLY A 251 -8.76 -20.07 -23.26
C GLY A 251 -7.71 -19.17 -23.93
N LYS A 252 -7.39 -19.48 -25.18
CA LYS A 252 -6.41 -18.71 -25.98
C LYS A 252 -6.74 -17.22 -26.11
N ASN A 253 -7.99 -16.84 -25.97
CA ASN A 253 -8.36 -15.42 -26.01
C ASN A 253 -7.81 -14.63 -24.82
N TYR A 254 -7.72 -15.25 -23.63
CA TYR A 254 -7.09 -14.65 -22.47
C TYR A 254 -5.55 -14.60 -22.60
N VAL A 255 -4.94 -15.69 -23.04
CA VAL A 255 -3.47 -15.80 -23.19
C VAL A 255 -2.91 -14.74 -24.15
N ASN A 256 -3.66 -14.40 -25.20
CA ASN A 256 -3.27 -13.43 -26.22
C ASN A 256 -3.55 -11.96 -25.85
N LEU A 257 -4.04 -11.69 -24.64
CA LEU A 257 -4.29 -10.33 -24.18
C LEU A 257 -3.01 -9.64 -23.74
N ASP A 258 -2.95 -8.33 -23.97
CA ASP A 258 -1.91 -7.51 -23.37
C ASP A 258 -2.13 -7.32 -21.86
N LYS A 259 -1.13 -6.74 -21.18
CA LYS A 259 -1.14 -6.51 -19.73
C LYS A 259 -2.37 -5.73 -19.26
N ASN A 260 -2.74 -4.67 -19.95
CA ASN A 260 -3.83 -3.78 -19.53
C ASN A 260 -5.21 -4.42 -19.80
N GLU A 261 -5.31 -5.18 -20.86
CA GLU A 261 -6.50 -6.00 -21.16
C GLU A 261 -6.71 -7.07 -20.08
N ARG A 262 -5.64 -7.77 -19.66
CA ARG A 262 -5.69 -8.74 -18.55
C ARG A 262 -6.08 -8.07 -17.24
N LEU A 263 -5.49 -6.91 -16.93
CA LEU A 263 -5.83 -6.16 -15.72
C LEU A 263 -7.32 -5.81 -15.69
N ALA A 264 -7.89 -5.37 -16.80
CA ALA A 264 -9.32 -5.07 -16.89
C ALA A 264 -10.19 -6.30 -16.60
N LEU A 265 -9.85 -7.48 -17.13
CA LEU A 265 -10.58 -8.71 -16.85
C LEU A 265 -10.43 -9.17 -15.39
N ILE A 266 -9.22 -9.09 -14.83
CA ILE A 266 -8.98 -9.44 -13.43
C ILE A 266 -9.80 -8.55 -12.49
N LEU A 267 -9.80 -7.24 -12.72
CA LEU A 267 -10.59 -6.32 -11.91
C LEU A 267 -12.10 -6.58 -12.06
N ALA A 268 -12.58 -6.80 -13.29
CA ALA A 268 -13.98 -7.14 -13.52
C ALA A 268 -14.38 -8.48 -12.86
N PHE A 269 -13.45 -9.43 -12.79
CA PHE A 269 -13.68 -10.74 -12.15
C PHE A 269 -13.74 -10.59 -10.61
N VAL A 270 -12.79 -9.85 -10.03
CA VAL A 270 -12.66 -9.68 -8.55
C VAL A 270 -13.74 -8.76 -8.01
N GLU A 271 -13.97 -7.61 -8.66
CA GLU A 271 -14.89 -6.57 -8.19
C GLU A 271 -16.32 -6.78 -8.68
N SER A 272 -16.55 -7.82 -9.50
CA SER A 272 -17.80 -8.14 -10.17
C SER A 272 -18.19 -7.19 -11.30
N ASP A 273 -17.73 -5.96 -11.31
CA ASP A 273 -17.86 -4.97 -12.37
C ASP A 273 -16.67 -4.01 -12.37
N ILE A 274 -16.38 -3.41 -13.51
CA ILE A 274 -15.34 -2.38 -13.62
C ILE A 274 -15.87 -1.19 -14.40
N SER A 275 -15.45 0.02 -14.00
CA SER A 275 -15.67 1.26 -14.75
C SER A 275 -14.38 1.76 -15.42
N ASN A 276 -14.54 2.67 -16.40
CA ASN A 276 -13.41 3.34 -17.04
C ASN A 276 -12.50 4.04 -16.00
N ILE A 277 -13.10 4.74 -15.04
CA ILE A 277 -12.38 5.46 -13.98
C ILE A 277 -11.59 4.45 -13.14
N ARG A 278 -12.21 3.34 -12.75
CA ARG A 278 -11.55 2.33 -11.92
C ARG A 278 -10.34 1.71 -12.62
N LEU A 279 -10.47 1.37 -13.91
CA LEU A 279 -9.34 0.85 -14.69
C LEU A 279 -8.24 1.90 -14.88
N SER A 280 -8.61 3.16 -15.09
CA SER A 280 -7.68 4.27 -15.19
C SER A 280 -6.87 4.44 -13.90
N ASP A 281 -7.55 4.44 -12.75
CA ASP A 281 -6.94 4.62 -11.44
C ASP A 281 -5.98 3.47 -11.10
N VAL A 282 -6.44 2.22 -11.24
CA VAL A 282 -5.64 1.03 -10.90
C VAL A 282 -4.53 0.77 -11.90
N GLY A 283 -4.76 0.99 -13.18
CA GLY A 283 -3.77 0.77 -14.24
C GLY A 283 -2.80 1.93 -14.45
N ALA A 284 -3.06 3.10 -13.83
CA ALA A 284 -2.43 4.38 -14.16
C ALA A 284 -2.43 4.65 -15.67
N ILE A 285 -3.55 4.33 -16.33
CA ILE A 285 -3.75 4.43 -17.77
C ILE A 285 -4.57 5.69 -18.05
N HIS A 286 -4.24 6.40 -19.12
CA HIS A 286 -5.04 7.58 -19.50
C HIS A 286 -6.50 7.19 -19.79
N PRO A 287 -7.52 7.96 -19.34
CA PRO A 287 -8.94 7.60 -19.51
C PRO A 287 -9.38 7.33 -20.95
N ALA A 288 -8.76 7.98 -21.93
CA ALA A 288 -9.05 7.72 -23.34
C ALA A 288 -8.57 6.32 -23.78
N ASP A 289 -7.46 5.84 -23.23
CA ASP A 289 -6.92 4.52 -23.57
C ASP A 289 -7.64 3.41 -22.81
N THR A 290 -8.08 3.64 -21.57
CA THR A 290 -8.94 2.71 -20.84
C THR A 290 -10.26 2.49 -21.58
N SER A 291 -10.86 3.54 -22.17
CA SER A 291 -12.06 3.42 -23.00
C SER A 291 -11.84 2.53 -24.22
N LYS A 292 -10.68 2.62 -24.87
CA LYS A 292 -10.33 1.75 -26.03
C LYS A 292 -10.16 0.30 -25.57
N ILE A 293 -9.46 0.08 -24.46
CA ILE A 293 -9.24 -1.26 -23.89
C ILE A 293 -10.59 -1.93 -23.58
N LEU A 294 -11.47 -1.25 -22.85
CA LEU A 294 -12.75 -1.79 -22.46
C LEU A 294 -13.64 -2.10 -23.66
N ARG A 295 -13.70 -1.22 -24.67
CA ARG A 295 -14.42 -1.48 -25.94
C ARG A 295 -13.85 -2.69 -26.66
N LYS A 296 -12.54 -2.79 -26.82
CA LYS A 296 -11.86 -3.93 -27.45
C LYS A 296 -12.19 -5.25 -26.76
N LEU A 297 -12.30 -5.25 -25.43
CA LEU A 297 -12.69 -6.44 -24.67
C LEU A 297 -14.18 -6.79 -24.85
N VAL A 298 -15.04 -5.79 -25.01
CA VAL A 298 -16.45 -6.00 -25.37
C VAL A 298 -16.57 -6.54 -26.81
N ASP A 299 -15.85 -5.98 -27.77
CA ASP A 299 -15.81 -6.45 -29.14
C ASP A 299 -15.31 -7.89 -29.26
N LYS A 300 -14.34 -8.27 -28.40
CA LYS A 300 -13.89 -9.66 -28.26
C LYS A 300 -14.87 -10.56 -27.48
N GLN A 301 -16.00 -10.04 -27.04
CA GLN A 301 -16.99 -10.74 -26.20
C GLN A 301 -16.47 -11.26 -24.86
N LEU A 302 -15.34 -10.74 -24.36
CA LEU A 302 -14.78 -11.09 -23.05
C LEU A 302 -15.45 -10.29 -21.91
N LEU A 303 -15.92 -9.08 -22.21
CA LEU A 303 -16.75 -8.27 -21.34
C LEU A 303 -18.11 -8.00 -21.97
N ILE A 304 -19.10 -7.75 -21.12
CA ILE A 304 -20.39 -7.16 -21.48
C ILE A 304 -20.49 -5.78 -20.81
N SER A 305 -21.10 -4.82 -21.49
CA SER A 305 -21.30 -3.47 -20.95
C SER A 305 -22.75 -3.21 -20.60
N ASP A 306 -22.98 -2.46 -19.51
CA ASP A 306 -24.29 -2.00 -19.08
C ASP A 306 -24.20 -0.55 -18.63
N GLY A 307 -25.25 0.24 -18.90
CA GLY A 307 -25.32 1.67 -18.55
C GLY A 307 -24.97 2.60 -19.70
N ILE A 308 -24.98 3.92 -19.43
CA ILE A 308 -24.77 4.97 -20.43
C ILE A 308 -23.76 6.00 -19.91
N GLY A 309 -22.86 6.44 -20.76
CA GLY A 309 -21.93 7.54 -20.48
C GLY A 309 -21.01 7.28 -19.30
N ARG A 310 -20.94 8.20 -18.32
CA ARG A 310 -20.05 8.09 -17.14
C ARG A 310 -20.43 6.98 -16.18
N GLY A 311 -21.66 6.48 -16.25
CA GLY A 311 -22.17 5.37 -15.43
C GLY A 311 -21.96 3.99 -16.04
N MET A 312 -21.30 3.88 -17.19
CA MET A 312 -21.07 2.60 -17.86
C MET A 312 -20.20 1.67 -17.03
N LYS A 313 -20.68 0.45 -16.87
CA LYS A 313 -20.01 -0.64 -16.17
C LYS A 313 -19.77 -1.81 -17.12
N TYR A 314 -18.73 -2.55 -16.84
CA TYR A 314 -18.31 -3.68 -17.65
C TYR A 314 -18.18 -4.92 -16.75
N TYR A 315 -18.71 -6.03 -17.22
CA TYR A 315 -18.82 -7.29 -16.48
C TYR A 315 -18.15 -8.41 -17.25
N ILE A 316 -17.66 -9.42 -16.58
CA ILE A 316 -17.15 -10.64 -17.22
C ILE A 316 -18.30 -11.31 -18.00
N ASN A 317 -18.06 -11.63 -19.27
CA ASN A 317 -18.99 -12.41 -20.07
C ASN A 317 -18.92 -13.90 -19.70
N LYS A 318 -19.73 -14.30 -18.72
CA LYS A 318 -19.82 -15.70 -18.27
C LYS A 318 -20.39 -16.66 -19.33
N ASN A 319 -21.05 -16.14 -20.39
CA ASN A 319 -21.62 -16.93 -21.47
C ASN A 319 -20.66 -17.08 -22.66
N PHE A 320 -19.40 -16.72 -22.53
CA PHE A 320 -18.41 -16.79 -23.60
C PHE A 320 -18.33 -18.18 -24.25
N ASN A 321 -18.40 -19.25 -23.45
CA ASN A 321 -18.35 -20.63 -23.92
C ASN A 321 -19.71 -21.20 -24.40
N ALA A 322 -20.82 -20.47 -24.27
CA ALA A 322 -22.12 -20.92 -24.72
C ALA A 322 -22.21 -21.02 -26.27
N THR A 323 -21.29 -20.39 -27.01
CA THR A 323 -21.12 -20.56 -28.46
C THR A 323 -20.37 -21.84 -28.83
N VAL A 324 -19.83 -22.60 -27.83
CA VAL A 324 -19.13 -23.88 -28.01
C VAL A 324 -19.73 -24.94 -27.07
N GLY A 325 -21.03 -25.06 -27.06
CA GLY A 325 -21.80 -26.20 -26.59
C GLY A 325 -21.37 -26.97 -25.36
N LYS A 326 -21.26 -26.34 -24.16
CA LYS A 326 -21.49 -26.98 -22.85
C LYS A 326 -21.71 -25.91 -21.76
N PRO A 327 -22.77 -26.01 -20.94
CA PRO A 327 -22.97 -25.12 -19.81
C PRO A 327 -22.02 -25.49 -18.67
N LEU A 328 -21.21 -24.55 -18.20
CA LEU A 328 -20.50 -24.67 -16.92
C LEU A 328 -21.44 -24.22 -15.80
N GLU A 329 -21.83 -25.15 -14.95
CA GLU A 329 -22.40 -24.88 -13.65
C GLU A 329 -21.27 -24.32 -12.75
N THR A 330 -21.17 -23.00 -12.67
CA THR A 330 -20.32 -22.34 -11.69
C THR A 330 -21.17 -21.92 -10.49
N VAL A 331 -21.17 -22.74 -9.48
CA VAL A 331 -21.51 -22.33 -8.11
C VAL A 331 -20.36 -21.42 -7.65
N GLY A 332 -20.49 -20.10 -7.84
CA GLY A 332 -19.56 -19.13 -7.28
C GLY A 332 -19.61 -19.22 -5.75
N LYS A 333 -18.45 -19.24 -5.08
CA LYS A 333 -18.40 -19.12 -3.62
C LYS A 333 -19.20 -17.87 -3.21
N PRO A 334 -20.10 -17.99 -2.21
CA PRO A 334 -20.89 -16.86 -1.74
C PRO A 334 -19.98 -15.73 -1.25
N LEU A 335 -20.34 -14.46 -1.55
CA LEU A 335 -19.71 -13.29 -0.96
C LEU A 335 -19.97 -13.28 0.56
N GLU A 336 -19.11 -12.66 1.36
CA GLU A 336 -19.28 -12.62 2.83
C GLU A 336 -20.70 -12.25 3.29
N GLN A 337 -21.34 -11.28 2.62
CA GLN A 337 -22.72 -10.89 2.91
C GLN A 337 -23.74 -11.99 2.59
N GLU A 338 -23.51 -12.77 1.54
CA GLU A 338 -24.37 -13.90 1.14
C GLU A 338 -24.25 -15.04 2.16
N ILE A 339 -23.05 -15.28 2.70
CA ILE A 339 -22.80 -16.28 3.74
C ILE A 339 -23.58 -15.91 5.02
N VAL A 340 -23.46 -14.66 5.46
CA VAL A 340 -24.19 -14.16 6.65
C VAL A 340 -25.71 -14.27 6.48
N ILE A 341 -26.24 -13.97 5.27
CA ILE A 341 -27.67 -14.13 4.98
C ILE A 341 -28.08 -15.60 4.98
N LEU A 342 -27.28 -16.50 4.42
CA LEU A 342 -27.56 -17.94 4.43
C LEU A 342 -27.51 -18.51 5.87
N ASP A 343 -26.57 -18.07 6.69
CA ASP A 343 -26.50 -18.48 8.10
C ASP A 343 -27.68 -17.94 8.91
N TYR A 344 -28.08 -16.68 8.69
CA TYR A 344 -29.30 -16.12 9.27
C TYR A 344 -30.54 -16.92 8.87
N LEU A 345 -30.64 -17.36 7.63
CA LEU A 345 -31.74 -18.19 7.13
C LEU A 345 -31.77 -19.60 7.76
N LYS A 346 -30.63 -20.19 8.12
CA LYS A 346 -30.56 -21.48 8.87
C LYS A 346 -31.19 -21.37 10.25
N GLU A 347 -31.02 -20.20 10.89
CA GLU A 347 -31.57 -19.98 12.25
C GLU A 347 -33.02 -19.51 12.23
N HIS A 348 -33.43 -18.72 11.24
CA HIS A 348 -34.72 -18.01 11.25
C HIS A 348 -35.70 -18.46 10.16
N ASN A 349 -35.30 -19.36 9.27
CA ASN A 349 -36.09 -19.92 8.15
C ASN A 349 -36.61 -18.91 7.11
N LYS A 350 -36.56 -17.63 7.39
CA LYS A 350 -36.96 -16.53 6.49
C LYS A 350 -36.18 -15.25 6.77
N ILE A 351 -35.99 -14.44 5.72
CA ILE A 351 -35.38 -13.12 5.83
C ILE A 351 -36.17 -12.10 4.99
N THR A 352 -36.28 -10.87 5.47
CA THR A 352 -36.93 -9.77 4.76
C THR A 352 -35.90 -8.71 4.34
N THR A 353 -36.29 -7.79 3.46
CA THR A 353 -35.46 -6.63 3.10
C THR A 353 -35.08 -5.80 4.34
N SER A 354 -36.00 -5.67 5.31
CA SER A 354 -35.75 -4.96 6.56
C SER A 354 -34.73 -5.65 7.46
N ASP A 355 -34.67 -6.96 7.44
CA ASP A 355 -33.66 -7.73 8.18
C ASP A 355 -32.26 -7.54 7.57
N VAL A 356 -32.14 -7.62 6.25
CA VAL A 356 -30.88 -7.35 5.53
C VAL A 356 -30.41 -5.92 5.76
N LYS A 357 -31.33 -4.95 5.73
CA LYS A 357 -31.02 -3.55 6.06
C LYS A 357 -30.43 -3.42 7.47
N ARG A 358 -30.99 -4.08 8.46
CA ARG A 358 -30.55 -4.07 9.86
C ARG A 358 -29.22 -4.79 10.05
N LEU A 359 -29.06 -5.98 9.43
CA LEU A 359 -27.84 -6.80 9.54
C LEU A 359 -26.58 -6.08 9.01
N PHE A 360 -26.73 -5.32 7.95
CA PHE A 360 -25.59 -4.69 7.26
C PHE A 360 -25.59 -3.17 7.31
N ASN A 361 -26.54 -2.55 8.03
CA ASN A 361 -26.72 -1.08 8.08
C ASN A 361 -26.79 -0.43 6.70
N LEU A 362 -27.59 -1.01 5.78
CA LEU A 362 -27.71 -0.59 4.38
C LEU A 362 -28.99 0.21 4.13
N LYS A 363 -29.02 0.90 2.95
CA LYS A 363 -30.26 1.51 2.42
C LYS A 363 -31.16 0.41 1.81
N ASP A 364 -32.48 0.67 1.76
CA ASP A 364 -33.48 -0.27 1.25
C ASP A 364 -33.15 -0.75 -0.19
N SER A 365 -32.74 0.17 -1.06
CA SER A 365 -32.40 -0.15 -2.46
C SER A 365 -31.25 -1.17 -2.55
N ARG A 366 -30.24 -1.06 -1.69
CA ARG A 366 -29.07 -1.97 -1.68
C ARG A 366 -29.45 -3.35 -1.09
N SER A 367 -30.29 -3.36 -0.06
CA SER A 367 -30.81 -4.61 0.56
C SER A 367 -31.64 -5.42 -0.44
N VAL A 368 -32.50 -4.74 -1.20
CA VAL A 368 -33.28 -5.39 -2.29
C VAL A 368 -32.36 -5.93 -3.39
N GLU A 369 -31.32 -5.21 -3.75
CA GLU A 369 -30.36 -5.63 -4.78
C GLU A 369 -29.63 -6.92 -4.38
N ILE A 370 -29.15 -7.01 -3.12
CA ILE A 370 -28.47 -8.21 -2.60
C ILE A 370 -29.40 -9.41 -2.68
N LEU A 371 -30.60 -9.28 -2.13
CA LEU A 371 -31.59 -10.38 -2.15
C LEU A 371 -31.98 -10.79 -3.56
N ARG A 372 -32.14 -9.85 -4.49
CA ARG A 372 -32.41 -10.13 -5.91
C ARG A 372 -31.24 -10.90 -6.55
N LYS A 373 -29.99 -10.52 -6.26
CA LYS A 373 -28.81 -11.25 -6.73
C LYS A 373 -28.77 -12.67 -6.20
N MET A 374 -29.08 -12.89 -4.91
CA MET A 374 -29.11 -14.22 -4.32
C MET A 374 -30.21 -15.09 -4.91
N VAL A 375 -31.39 -14.53 -5.24
CA VAL A 375 -32.46 -15.23 -5.99
C VAL A 375 -31.98 -15.60 -7.39
N GLY A 376 -31.32 -14.67 -8.10
CA GLY A 376 -30.74 -14.92 -9.41
C GLY A 376 -29.67 -16.01 -9.43
N LYS A 377 -28.93 -16.15 -8.32
CA LYS A 377 -27.96 -17.24 -8.10
C LYS A 377 -28.59 -18.54 -7.61
N LYS A 378 -29.91 -18.60 -7.47
CA LYS A 378 -30.66 -19.75 -6.90
C LYS A 378 -30.21 -20.14 -5.47
N LEU A 379 -29.64 -19.22 -4.72
CA LEU A 379 -29.23 -19.43 -3.33
C LEU A 379 -30.43 -19.34 -2.37
N ILE A 380 -31.41 -18.51 -2.71
CA ILE A 380 -32.64 -18.29 -1.94
C ILE A 380 -33.83 -18.15 -2.88
N ASN A 381 -35.04 -18.45 -2.39
CA ASN A 381 -36.29 -18.26 -3.11
C ASN A 381 -37.03 -17.03 -2.59
N LYS A 382 -37.60 -16.24 -3.52
CA LYS A 382 -38.51 -15.15 -3.17
C LYS A 382 -39.92 -15.73 -2.94
N LEU A 383 -40.47 -15.46 -1.75
CA LEU A 383 -41.78 -15.94 -1.31
C LEU A 383 -42.68 -14.75 -0.92
N GLY A 384 -43.99 -14.91 -1.06
CA GLY A 384 -44.95 -13.84 -0.79
C GLY A 384 -45.02 -12.77 -1.88
N SER A 385 -45.86 -11.75 -1.69
CA SER A 385 -46.04 -10.64 -2.61
C SER A 385 -46.28 -9.30 -1.91
N GLY A 386 -45.93 -8.21 -2.55
CA GLY A 386 -46.12 -6.86 -2.02
C GLY A 386 -45.41 -6.63 -0.70
N ARG A 387 -46.13 -6.11 0.31
CA ARG A 387 -45.56 -5.82 1.64
C ARG A 387 -45.20 -7.04 2.46
N ASN A 388 -45.70 -8.21 2.09
CA ASN A 388 -45.42 -9.50 2.77
C ASN A 388 -44.36 -10.34 2.03
N THR A 389 -43.50 -9.72 1.23
CA THR A 389 -42.39 -10.40 0.55
C THR A 389 -41.30 -10.78 1.55
N TYR A 390 -40.91 -12.06 1.56
CA TYR A 390 -39.79 -12.62 2.30
C TYR A 390 -39.01 -13.62 1.42
N TYR A 391 -37.85 -14.04 1.90
CA TYR A 391 -36.95 -14.95 1.18
C TYR A 391 -36.63 -16.15 2.09
N GLY A 392 -36.53 -17.32 1.51
CA GLY A 392 -36.20 -18.59 2.18
C GLY A 392 -35.11 -19.35 1.46
N VAL A 393 -34.54 -20.37 2.10
CA VAL A 393 -33.51 -21.24 1.52
C VAL A 393 -34.09 -22.01 0.34
N ASN A 394 -33.27 -22.18 -0.71
CA ASN A 394 -33.62 -23.09 -1.81
C ASN A 394 -33.39 -24.53 -1.33
N ASN A 395 -34.42 -25.34 -1.25
CA ASN A 395 -34.39 -26.73 -0.80
C ASN A 395 -34.41 -27.73 -1.99
N ASP A 396 -34.04 -27.26 -3.20
CA ASP A 396 -33.92 -28.13 -4.40
C ASP A 396 -32.49 -28.58 -4.65
#